data_699141cfca37f79dc06af2847bf67fec
#
_entry.id   699141cfca37f79dc06af2847bf67fec
#
_cell.length_a   1.000
_cell.length_b   1.000
_cell.length_c   1.000
_cell.angle_alpha   90.00
_cell.angle_beta   90.00
_cell.angle_gamma   90.00
#
_symmetry.space_group_name_H-M   'P 1'
#
loop_
_entity.id
_entity.type
_entity.pdbx_description
1 polymer ?
#
loop_
_entity_poly.entity_id
_entity_poly.type
_entity_poly.pdbx_seq_one_letter_code
_entity_poly.pdbx_strand_id
1 'polypeptide(L)'
;MNNSPHGKTSESFRPVIMGLNGMVASGHPLASEAGINVMRNGGNAVDAALAVASTLSVVEPMMSGLGGDGYIMVYWKDTDSIEIINGTGAAPLKAEPHLFKDTGIPSKGILSVSTPGLIHAWFDAYDKYASLDLSALFSDSIRIAEQGFPVTHYLSNAIGEDSLLCSFEDSKKIFTNNGSPLAPGEILVQKNLSKTLKILAKE
;
A
#
# COMPACT_ATOMS: atom_id res chain seq x y z
N MET A 1 -38.31 -12.24 -15.47
CA MET A 1 -37.01 -11.91 -16.11
C MET A 1 -36.44 -10.73 -15.36
N ASN A 2 -35.48 -10.98 -14.50
CA ASN A 2 -34.85 -9.95 -13.66
C ASN A 2 -33.76 -9.23 -14.48
N ASN A 3 -34.05 -8.06 -14.97
CA ASN A 3 -33.04 -7.15 -15.49
C ASN A 3 -32.41 -6.40 -14.32
N SER A 4 -31.35 -6.96 -13.75
CA SER A 4 -30.47 -6.21 -12.86
C SER A 4 -29.67 -5.19 -13.70
N PRO A 5 -29.63 -3.90 -13.32
CA PRO A 5 -28.86 -2.88 -14.06
C PRO A 5 -27.33 -3.00 -13.84
N HIS A 6 -26.89 -3.93 -13.03
CA HIS A 6 -25.47 -4.25 -12.88
C HIS A 6 -25.14 -5.40 -13.82
N GLY A 7 -24.31 -5.08 -14.82
CA GLY A 7 -23.81 -6.04 -15.80
C GLY A 7 -23.30 -7.31 -15.14
N LYS A 8 -23.29 -8.39 -15.91
CA LYS A 8 -22.89 -9.74 -15.54
C LYS A 8 -21.82 -9.72 -14.46
N THR A 9 -22.19 -10.17 -13.26
CA THR A 9 -21.21 -10.48 -12.22
C THR A 9 -20.18 -11.40 -12.86
N SER A 10 -18.94 -10.95 -12.99
CA SER A 10 -17.86 -11.83 -13.40
C SER A 10 -17.81 -12.94 -12.37
N GLU A 11 -18.17 -14.15 -12.78
CA GLU A 11 -18.02 -15.31 -11.91
C GLU A 11 -16.56 -15.40 -11.52
N SER A 12 -16.28 -15.31 -10.21
CA SER A 12 -14.93 -15.49 -9.70
C SER A 12 -14.56 -16.95 -9.87
N PHE A 13 -13.55 -17.24 -10.68
CA PHE A 13 -13.00 -18.58 -10.85
C PHE A 13 -12.20 -19.09 -9.63
N ARG A 14 -12.07 -18.25 -8.59
CA ARG A 14 -11.36 -18.63 -7.37
C ARG A 14 -12.34 -19.33 -6.42
N PRO A 15 -11.93 -20.50 -5.86
CA PRO A 15 -12.72 -21.15 -4.82
C PRO A 15 -12.81 -20.26 -3.58
N VAL A 16 -13.83 -20.48 -2.76
CA VAL A 16 -13.90 -19.88 -1.41
C VAL A 16 -12.71 -20.39 -0.62
N ILE A 17 -11.86 -19.47 -0.16
CA ILE A 17 -10.69 -19.79 0.65
C ILE A 17 -11.10 -19.81 2.11
N MET A 18 -10.76 -20.87 2.82
CA MET A 18 -11.01 -21.04 4.24
C MET A 18 -9.70 -21.33 4.95
N GLY A 19 -9.46 -20.71 6.10
CA GLY A 19 -8.27 -20.88 6.92
C GLY A 19 -8.64 -21.32 8.35
N LEU A 20 -7.86 -22.23 8.91
CA LEU A 20 -8.03 -22.68 10.30
C LEU A 20 -7.39 -21.72 11.30
N ASN A 21 -6.23 -21.17 10.97
CA ASN A 21 -5.39 -20.40 11.89
C ASN A 21 -5.38 -18.91 11.62
N GLY A 22 -5.81 -18.49 10.45
CA GLY A 22 -5.87 -17.11 10.03
C GLY A 22 -6.01 -16.97 8.52
N MET A 23 -6.31 -15.76 8.09
CA MET A 23 -6.47 -15.41 6.68
C MET A 23 -5.93 -14.02 6.41
N VAL A 24 -5.41 -13.82 5.19
CA VAL A 24 -4.97 -12.52 4.69
C VAL A 24 -5.63 -12.25 3.34
N ALA A 25 -6.15 -11.05 3.16
CA ALA A 25 -6.65 -10.56 1.88
C ALA A 25 -6.05 -9.19 1.59
N SER A 26 -5.57 -8.98 0.38
CA SER A 26 -5.00 -7.70 -0.06
C SER A 26 -5.16 -7.52 -1.57
N GLY A 27 -4.84 -6.33 -2.09
CA GLY A 27 -4.90 -6.01 -3.51
C GLY A 27 -3.89 -6.78 -4.36
N HIS A 28 -2.79 -7.27 -3.77
CA HIS A 28 -1.71 -7.92 -4.51
C HIS A 28 -1.28 -9.26 -3.88
N PRO A 29 -1.08 -10.33 -4.68
CA PRO A 29 -0.68 -11.64 -4.16
C PRO A 29 0.61 -11.63 -3.32
N LEU A 30 1.63 -10.87 -3.73
CA LEU A 30 2.87 -10.74 -2.97
C LEU A 30 2.66 -10.10 -1.59
N ALA A 31 1.72 -9.17 -1.47
CA ALA A 31 1.38 -8.58 -0.18
C ALA A 31 0.63 -9.56 0.71
N SER A 32 -0.31 -10.33 0.15
CA SER A 32 -0.96 -11.40 0.90
C SER A 32 0.03 -12.47 1.36
N GLU A 33 1.00 -12.82 0.53
CA GLU A 33 2.09 -13.75 0.88
C GLU A 33 2.92 -13.22 2.04
N ALA A 34 3.32 -11.94 2.03
CA ALA A 34 4.06 -11.31 3.12
C ALA A 34 3.30 -11.41 4.46
N GLY A 35 2.00 -11.11 4.47
CA GLY A 35 1.17 -11.25 5.67
C GLY A 35 1.07 -12.71 6.15
N ILE A 36 0.90 -13.67 5.24
CA ILE A 36 0.87 -15.10 5.58
C ILE A 36 2.22 -15.57 6.14
N ASN A 37 3.35 -15.10 5.58
CA ASN A 37 4.68 -15.44 6.08
C ASN A 37 4.88 -14.95 7.51
N VAL A 38 4.47 -13.73 7.81
CA VAL A 38 4.52 -13.16 9.17
C VAL A 38 3.68 -14.00 10.14
N MET A 39 2.46 -14.37 9.78
CA MET A 39 1.60 -15.21 10.63
C MET A 39 2.17 -16.60 10.83
N ARG A 40 2.78 -17.21 9.81
CA ARG A 40 3.47 -18.53 9.94
C ARG A 40 4.67 -18.49 10.88
N ASN A 41 5.30 -17.33 11.00
CA ASN A 41 6.43 -17.09 11.91
C ASN A 41 6.00 -16.65 13.32
N GLY A 42 4.72 -16.77 13.65
CA GLY A 42 4.17 -16.49 14.98
C GLY A 42 3.66 -15.08 15.18
N GLY A 43 3.64 -14.25 14.14
CA GLY A 43 3.05 -12.91 14.18
C GLY A 43 1.53 -12.94 14.30
N ASN A 44 0.98 -11.90 14.89
CA ASN A 44 -0.46 -11.70 15.02
C ASN A 44 -1.08 -11.01 13.78
N ALA A 45 -2.36 -10.67 13.84
CA ALA A 45 -3.06 -10.03 12.73
C ALA A 45 -2.55 -8.61 12.43
N VAL A 46 -2.07 -7.87 13.45
CA VAL A 46 -1.50 -6.53 13.27
C VAL A 46 -0.13 -6.62 12.61
N ASP A 47 0.72 -7.56 13.04
CA ASP A 47 1.99 -7.85 12.39
C ASP A 47 1.78 -8.16 10.89
N ALA A 48 0.80 -9.03 10.59
CA ALA A 48 0.46 -9.37 9.21
C ALA A 48 -0.04 -8.15 8.41
N ALA A 49 -0.87 -7.29 9.03
CA ALA A 49 -1.37 -6.08 8.38
C ALA A 49 -0.25 -5.09 8.03
N LEU A 50 0.73 -4.90 8.93
CA LEU A 50 1.90 -4.04 8.69
C LEU A 50 2.78 -4.60 7.57
N ALA A 51 3.02 -5.92 7.54
CA ALA A 51 3.74 -6.58 6.46
C ALA A 51 3.02 -6.44 5.11
N VAL A 52 1.70 -6.59 5.09
CA VAL A 52 0.87 -6.37 3.90
C VAL A 52 0.97 -4.92 3.43
N ALA A 53 0.76 -3.95 4.33
CA ALA A 53 0.73 -2.53 3.99
C ALA A 53 2.10 -2.05 3.47
N SER A 54 3.20 -2.46 4.11
CA SER A 54 4.55 -2.16 3.62
C SER A 54 4.83 -2.77 2.26
N THR A 55 4.35 -3.99 2.00
CA THR A 55 4.51 -4.65 0.71
C THR A 55 3.64 -4.01 -0.37
N LEU A 56 2.40 -3.61 -0.06
CA LEU A 56 1.54 -2.86 -0.99
C LEU A 56 2.17 -1.54 -1.43
N SER A 57 2.89 -0.86 -0.54
CA SER A 57 3.62 0.37 -0.89
C SER A 57 4.71 0.13 -1.95
N VAL A 58 5.15 -1.11 -2.13
CA VAL A 58 6.11 -1.50 -3.16
C VAL A 58 5.43 -1.96 -4.43
N VAL A 59 4.41 -2.83 -4.32
CA VAL A 59 3.82 -3.55 -5.46
C VAL A 59 2.60 -2.87 -6.08
N GLU A 60 1.97 -1.95 -5.35
CA GLU A 60 0.84 -1.12 -5.82
C GLU A 60 1.09 0.38 -5.59
N PRO A 61 2.18 0.96 -6.14
CA PRO A 61 2.57 2.35 -5.88
C PRO A 61 1.52 3.38 -6.31
N MET A 62 0.59 3.02 -7.20
CA MET A 62 -0.53 3.86 -7.62
C MET A 62 -1.65 3.94 -6.56
N MET A 63 -1.69 3.02 -5.61
CA MET A 63 -2.73 2.93 -4.57
C MET A 63 -2.18 3.11 -3.16
N SER A 64 -0.89 2.90 -2.95
CA SER A 64 -0.27 2.91 -1.63
C SER A 64 1.14 3.51 -1.68
N GLY A 65 1.58 4.13 -0.58
CA GLY A 65 2.92 4.71 -0.51
C GLY A 65 3.25 5.24 0.89
N LEU A 66 4.54 5.26 1.24
CA LEU A 66 5.01 5.67 2.57
C LEU A 66 4.69 7.14 2.90
N GLY A 67 4.52 7.98 1.89
CA GLY A 67 4.14 9.39 2.04
C GLY A 67 2.63 9.64 2.04
N GLY A 68 1.84 8.60 2.14
CA GLY A 68 0.38 8.67 2.09
C GLY A 68 -0.28 8.74 3.47
N ASP A 69 -1.57 8.43 3.43
CA ASP A 69 -2.48 8.43 4.56
C ASP A 69 -3.14 7.06 4.72
N GLY A 70 -3.74 6.81 5.87
CA GLY A 70 -4.49 5.58 6.06
C GLY A 70 -5.14 5.48 7.44
N TYR A 71 -6.01 4.50 7.55
CA TYR A 71 -6.62 4.09 8.82
C TYR A 71 -6.26 2.65 9.11
N ILE A 72 -6.03 2.35 10.38
CA ILE A 72 -5.87 0.99 10.85
C ILE A 72 -7.01 0.71 11.81
N MET A 73 -7.83 -0.30 11.50
CA MET A 73 -8.91 -0.75 12.37
C MET A 73 -8.55 -2.13 12.92
N VAL A 74 -8.54 -2.27 14.23
CA VAL A 74 -8.25 -3.51 14.93
C VAL A 74 -9.45 -3.91 15.78
N TYR A 75 -9.92 -5.14 15.59
CA TYR A 75 -10.93 -5.76 16.45
C TYR A 75 -10.26 -6.76 17.41
N TRP A 76 -10.51 -6.58 18.68
CA TRP A 76 -10.04 -7.47 19.75
C TRP A 76 -11.17 -8.35 20.24
N LYS A 77 -11.08 -9.64 19.96
CA LYS A 77 -12.09 -10.61 20.36
C LYS A 77 -12.23 -10.73 21.87
N ASP A 78 -11.13 -10.70 22.61
CA ASP A 78 -11.11 -10.92 24.06
C ASP A 78 -11.82 -9.81 24.85
N THR A 79 -11.79 -8.59 24.33
CA THR A 79 -12.42 -7.40 24.93
C THR A 79 -13.69 -6.96 24.19
N ASP A 80 -14.03 -7.62 23.08
CA ASP A 80 -15.12 -7.23 22.16
C ASP A 80 -15.05 -5.75 21.77
N SER A 81 -13.85 -5.24 21.51
CA SER A 81 -13.59 -3.84 21.25
C SER A 81 -13.00 -3.60 19.86
N ILE A 82 -13.32 -2.44 19.29
CA ILE A 82 -12.72 -1.95 18.06
C ILE A 82 -11.91 -0.72 18.38
N GLU A 83 -10.66 -0.72 17.95
CA GLU A 83 -9.77 0.44 18.01
C GLU A 83 -9.43 0.92 16.61
N ILE A 84 -9.33 2.25 16.45
CA ILE A 84 -9.01 2.88 15.17
C ILE A 84 -7.81 3.80 15.39
N ILE A 85 -6.76 3.59 14.58
CA ILE A 85 -5.63 4.51 14.48
C ILE A 85 -5.84 5.34 13.23
N ASN A 86 -5.90 6.66 13.42
CA ASN A 86 -6.05 7.63 12.34
C ASN A 86 -4.67 8.11 11.88
N GLY A 87 -4.22 7.63 10.74
CA GLY A 87 -2.99 8.06 10.07
C GLY A 87 -3.23 9.03 8.93
N THR A 88 -4.35 9.75 8.93
CA THR A 88 -4.55 10.84 7.97
C THR A 88 -3.82 12.09 8.43
N GLY A 89 -3.07 12.71 7.53
CA GLY A 89 -2.39 13.94 7.83
C GLY A 89 -3.31 15.15 7.88
N ALA A 90 -2.99 16.10 8.74
CA ALA A 90 -3.66 17.38 8.76
C ALA A 90 -3.38 18.18 7.46
N ALA A 91 -4.29 19.07 7.09
CA ALA A 91 -4.02 20.03 6.03
C ALA A 91 -2.78 20.88 6.40
N PRO A 92 -1.88 21.18 5.44
CA PRO A 92 -0.77 22.08 5.69
C PRO A 92 -1.26 23.45 6.18
N LEU A 93 -0.54 24.07 7.13
CA LEU A 93 -0.92 25.37 7.72
C LEU A 93 -1.11 26.48 6.68
N LYS A 94 -0.48 26.35 5.51
CA LYS A 94 -0.63 27.30 4.38
C LYS A 94 -1.76 26.95 3.42
N ALA A 95 -2.48 25.86 3.65
CA ALA A 95 -3.64 25.49 2.83
C ALA A 95 -4.85 26.33 3.24
N GLU A 96 -5.06 27.43 2.54
CA GLU A 96 -6.17 28.32 2.79
C GLU A 96 -7.32 28.07 1.80
N PRO A 97 -8.60 28.18 2.24
CA PRO A 97 -9.76 27.90 1.40
C PRO A 97 -9.80 28.66 0.09
N HIS A 98 -9.24 29.87 0.06
CA HIS A 98 -9.23 30.70 -1.15
C HIS A 98 -8.41 30.08 -2.30
N LEU A 99 -7.41 29.25 -1.99
CA LEU A 99 -6.58 28.55 -2.99
C LEU A 99 -7.39 27.53 -3.81
N PHE A 100 -8.51 27.08 -3.29
CA PHE A 100 -9.31 25.99 -3.85
C PHE A 100 -10.73 26.43 -4.24
N LYS A 101 -11.07 27.72 -4.05
CA LYS A 101 -12.44 28.22 -4.20
C LYS A 101 -13.03 28.02 -5.58
N ASP A 102 -12.23 28.23 -6.62
CA ASP A 102 -12.72 28.23 -8.01
C ASP A 102 -12.49 26.89 -8.72
N THR A 103 -11.48 26.14 -8.31
CA THR A 103 -11.05 24.90 -8.99
C THR A 103 -11.25 23.63 -8.17
N GLY A 104 -11.54 23.75 -6.87
CA GLY A 104 -11.51 22.64 -5.94
C GLY A 104 -10.08 22.15 -5.67
N ILE A 105 -9.95 21.12 -4.83
CA ILE A 105 -8.67 20.46 -4.59
C ILE A 105 -8.35 19.58 -5.80
N PRO A 106 -7.19 19.76 -6.46
CA PRO A 106 -6.83 18.93 -7.61
C PRO A 106 -6.63 17.47 -7.18
N SER A 107 -6.87 16.54 -8.09
CA SER A 107 -6.66 15.11 -7.83
C SER A 107 -5.19 14.68 -7.88
N LYS A 108 -4.30 15.52 -8.40
CA LYS A 108 -2.87 15.24 -8.57
C LYS A 108 -2.01 16.49 -8.31
N GLY A 109 -0.76 16.27 -7.96
CA GLY A 109 0.23 17.32 -7.74
C GLY A 109 0.28 17.82 -6.29
N ILE A 110 1.15 18.81 -6.03
CA ILE A 110 1.49 19.22 -4.66
C ILE A 110 0.30 19.75 -3.84
N LEU A 111 -0.70 20.32 -4.49
CA LEU A 111 -1.89 20.84 -3.80
C LEU A 111 -2.91 19.74 -3.42
N SER A 112 -2.70 18.49 -3.84
CA SER A 112 -3.52 17.34 -3.43
C SER A 112 -2.92 16.56 -2.26
N VAL A 113 -1.70 16.90 -1.82
CA VAL A 113 -0.96 16.15 -0.80
C VAL A 113 -1.32 16.69 0.59
N SER A 114 -1.78 15.79 1.48
CA SER A 114 -1.86 16.03 2.93
C SER A 114 -0.50 15.90 3.59
N THR A 115 -0.38 16.26 4.86
CA THR A 115 0.82 15.94 5.63
C THR A 115 0.89 14.41 5.82
N PRO A 116 1.98 13.73 5.42
CA PRO A 116 2.08 12.28 5.52
C PRO A 116 1.86 11.76 6.94
N GLY A 117 0.93 10.83 7.12
CA GLY A 117 0.58 10.28 8.43
C GLY A 117 0.64 8.74 8.51
N LEU A 118 0.73 8.05 7.37
CA LEU A 118 0.64 6.58 7.31
C LEU A 118 1.73 5.90 8.15
N ILE A 119 2.98 6.35 8.05
CA ILE A 119 4.10 5.76 8.80
C ILE A 119 3.91 5.94 10.30
N HIS A 120 3.43 7.10 10.75
CA HIS A 120 3.11 7.31 12.16
C HIS A 120 2.05 6.31 12.65
N ALA A 121 1.00 6.09 11.87
CA ALA A 121 -0.01 5.09 12.20
C ALA A 121 0.55 3.65 12.25
N TRP A 122 1.52 3.32 11.38
CA TRP A 122 2.17 2.01 11.43
C TRP A 122 2.96 1.83 12.72
N PHE A 123 3.71 2.84 13.16
CA PHE A 123 4.46 2.79 14.42
C PHE A 123 3.52 2.78 15.62
N ASP A 124 2.43 3.56 15.62
CA ASP A 124 1.42 3.50 16.67
C ASP A 124 0.78 2.10 16.80
N ALA A 125 0.49 1.46 15.65
CA ALA A 125 -0.03 0.10 15.66
C ALA A 125 1.02 -0.91 16.12
N TYR A 126 2.26 -0.74 15.69
CA TYR A 126 3.39 -1.56 16.08
C TYR A 126 3.62 -1.51 17.59
N ASP A 127 3.78 -0.32 18.16
CA ASP A 127 4.04 -0.12 19.58
C ASP A 127 2.94 -0.68 20.48
N LYS A 128 1.69 -0.62 20.02
CA LYS A 128 0.55 -1.09 20.81
C LYS A 128 0.31 -2.59 20.70
N TYR A 129 0.55 -3.18 19.55
CA TYR A 129 -0.06 -4.46 19.22
C TYR A 129 0.87 -5.49 18.59
N ALA A 130 2.03 -5.08 18.05
CA ALA A 130 2.92 -6.00 17.38
C ALA A 130 3.57 -7.00 18.35
N SER A 131 3.86 -8.17 17.82
CA SER A 131 4.53 -9.25 18.56
C SER A 131 5.89 -9.63 17.96
N LEU A 132 6.18 -9.19 16.75
CA LEU A 132 7.45 -9.43 16.06
C LEU A 132 8.18 -8.12 15.80
N ASP A 133 9.50 -8.21 15.62
CA ASP A 133 10.35 -7.05 15.31
C ASP A 133 10.01 -6.45 13.94
N LEU A 134 10.14 -5.13 13.79
CA LEU A 134 9.92 -4.42 12.51
C LEU A 134 10.74 -4.99 11.36
N SER A 135 11.96 -5.46 11.65
CA SER A 135 12.81 -6.11 10.65
C SER A 135 12.21 -7.38 10.06
N ALA A 136 11.45 -8.14 10.84
CA ALA A 136 10.71 -9.30 10.37
C ALA A 136 9.48 -8.87 9.54
N LEU A 137 8.74 -7.85 10.00
CA LEU A 137 7.54 -7.35 9.34
C LEU A 137 7.84 -6.75 7.96
N PHE A 138 8.96 -6.05 7.82
CA PHE A 138 9.34 -5.39 6.57
C PHE A 138 10.26 -6.22 5.66
N SER A 139 10.61 -7.46 6.06
CA SER A 139 11.56 -8.29 5.33
C SER A 139 11.16 -8.54 3.88
N ASP A 140 9.90 -8.91 3.62
CA ASP A 140 9.39 -9.16 2.29
C ASP A 140 9.30 -7.89 1.45
N SER A 141 8.80 -6.78 1.99
CA SER A 141 8.73 -5.50 1.29
C SER A 141 10.12 -4.98 0.91
N ILE A 142 11.11 -5.11 1.80
CA ILE A 142 12.51 -4.75 1.54
C ILE A 142 13.07 -5.62 0.40
N ARG A 143 12.90 -6.93 0.49
CA ARG A 143 13.39 -7.89 -0.51
C ARG A 143 12.78 -7.62 -1.88
N ILE A 144 11.46 -7.45 -1.95
CA ILE A 144 10.74 -7.20 -3.21
C ILE A 144 11.15 -5.86 -3.81
N ALA A 145 11.29 -4.80 -3.01
CA ALA A 145 11.74 -3.51 -3.49
C ALA A 145 13.20 -3.54 -4.01
N GLU A 146 14.07 -4.33 -3.39
CA GLU A 146 15.48 -4.43 -3.73
C GLU A 146 15.76 -5.31 -4.93
N GLN A 147 15.12 -6.49 -4.99
CA GLN A 147 15.32 -7.49 -6.04
C GLN A 147 14.38 -7.28 -7.23
N GLY A 148 13.28 -6.57 -7.01
CA GLY A 148 12.24 -6.33 -7.98
C GLY A 148 11.15 -7.41 -8.01
N PHE A 149 10.08 -7.07 -8.73
CA PHE A 149 8.95 -7.96 -8.97
C PHE A 149 8.40 -7.76 -10.39
N PRO A 150 7.75 -8.75 -10.99
CA PRO A 150 7.16 -8.62 -12.31
C PRO A 150 5.96 -7.66 -12.26
N VAL A 151 5.98 -6.65 -13.15
CA VAL A 151 4.89 -5.69 -13.31
C VAL A 151 3.62 -6.42 -13.76
N THR A 152 2.51 -6.16 -13.07
CA THR A 152 1.20 -6.69 -13.45
C THR A 152 0.59 -5.89 -14.62
N HIS A 153 -0.39 -6.46 -15.33
CA HIS A 153 -1.18 -5.71 -16.31
C HIS A 153 -1.83 -4.46 -15.70
N TYR A 154 -2.33 -4.58 -14.47
CA TYR A 154 -2.94 -3.47 -13.76
C TYR A 154 -1.96 -2.33 -13.48
N LEU A 155 -0.76 -2.64 -12.96
CA LEU A 155 0.29 -1.65 -12.71
C LEU A 155 0.79 -1.02 -14.02
N SER A 156 1.03 -1.82 -15.07
CA SER A 156 1.45 -1.33 -16.37
C SER A 156 0.44 -0.32 -16.95
N ASN A 157 -0.85 -0.63 -16.88
CA ASN A 157 -1.90 0.28 -17.31
C ASN A 157 -1.93 1.56 -16.49
N ALA A 158 -1.84 1.46 -15.15
CA ALA A 158 -1.81 2.62 -14.26
C ALA A 158 -0.64 3.57 -14.56
N ILE A 159 0.55 3.01 -14.85
CA ILE A 159 1.71 3.80 -15.27
C ILE A 159 1.43 4.50 -16.60
N GLY A 160 0.82 3.79 -17.57
CA GLY A 160 0.52 4.33 -18.90
C GLY A 160 -0.56 5.42 -18.92
N GLU A 161 -1.51 5.33 -18.00
CA GLU A 161 -2.62 6.29 -17.87
C GLU A 161 -2.24 7.56 -17.10
N ASP A 162 -1.12 7.54 -16.36
CA ASP A 162 -0.70 8.70 -15.59
C ASP A 162 0.11 9.70 -16.43
N SER A 163 -0.59 10.70 -16.97
CA SER A 163 0.01 11.76 -17.80
C SER A 163 1.07 12.61 -17.08
N LEU A 164 1.06 12.66 -15.74
CA LEU A 164 2.01 13.45 -14.96
C LEU A 164 3.24 12.66 -14.53
N LEU A 165 3.20 11.34 -14.57
CA LEU A 165 4.29 10.48 -14.09
C LEU A 165 5.62 10.81 -14.74
N CYS A 166 5.63 10.99 -16.07
CA CYS A 166 6.83 11.32 -16.83
C CYS A 166 7.29 12.78 -16.67
N SER A 167 6.51 13.63 -16.02
CA SER A 167 6.92 15.02 -15.70
C SER A 167 7.92 15.07 -14.56
N PHE A 168 8.03 13.99 -13.79
CA PHE A 168 8.96 13.86 -12.67
C PHE A 168 10.08 12.88 -13.05
N GLU A 169 11.31 13.39 -13.14
CA GLU A 169 12.46 12.60 -13.57
C GLU A 169 12.67 11.32 -12.75
N ASP A 170 12.47 11.37 -11.43
CA ASP A 170 12.65 10.20 -10.58
C ASP A 170 11.55 9.15 -10.81
N SER A 171 10.30 9.57 -11.00
CA SER A 171 9.21 8.67 -11.35
C SER A 171 9.44 8.04 -12.73
N LYS A 172 9.84 8.86 -13.72
CA LYS A 172 10.16 8.39 -15.05
C LYS A 172 11.26 7.32 -15.05
N LYS A 173 12.35 7.53 -14.29
CA LYS A 173 13.45 6.56 -14.17
C LYS A 173 13.03 5.23 -13.55
N ILE A 174 12.08 5.27 -12.61
CA ILE A 174 11.66 4.08 -11.86
C ILE A 174 10.61 3.29 -12.65
N PHE A 175 9.60 3.97 -13.18
CA PHE A 175 8.39 3.35 -13.71
C PHE A 175 8.36 3.20 -15.24
N THR A 176 9.40 3.71 -15.94
CA THR A 176 9.44 3.61 -17.40
C THR A 176 10.76 3.06 -17.91
N ASN A 177 10.70 2.44 -19.08
CA ASN A 177 11.86 2.05 -19.86
C ASN A 177 11.96 3.00 -21.06
N ASN A 178 13.00 3.86 -21.09
CA ASN A 178 13.17 4.89 -22.11
C ASN A 178 11.93 5.80 -22.34
N GLY A 179 11.18 6.08 -21.27
CA GLY A 179 9.98 6.91 -21.33
C GLY A 179 8.70 6.17 -21.72
N SER A 180 8.77 4.88 -22.02
CA SER A 180 7.62 4.00 -22.20
C SER A 180 7.27 3.32 -20.87
N PRO A 181 5.98 3.15 -20.53
CA PRO A 181 5.58 2.40 -19.35
C PRO A 181 6.19 1.00 -19.32
N LEU A 182 6.58 0.53 -18.14
CA LEU A 182 7.00 -0.86 -17.98
C LEU A 182 5.90 -1.82 -18.43
N ALA A 183 6.24 -2.76 -19.32
CA ALA A 183 5.30 -3.75 -19.81
C ALA A 183 5.00 -4.84 -18.74
N PRO A 184 3.85 -5.53 -18.83
CA PRO A 184 3.57 -6.66 -17.96
C PRO A 184 4.65 -7.73 -18.07
N GLY A 185 5.16 -8.18 -16.89
CA GLY A 185 6.25 -9.14 -16.79
C GLY A 185 7.66 -8.51 -16.75
N GLU A 186 7.84 -7.24 -17.10
CA GLU A 186 9.11 -6.55 -16.84
C GLU A 186 9.33 -6.39 -15.32
N ILE A 187 10.59 -6.33 -14.91
CA ILE A 187 10.94 -6.28 -13.48
C ILE A 187 11.06 -4.82 -13.01
N LEU A 188 10.19 -4.44 -12.07
CA LEU A 188 10.26 -3.15 -11.39
C LEU A 188 11.13 -3.26 -10.15
N VAL A 189 12.22 -2.49 -10.09
CA VAL A 189 13.15 -2.42 -8.95
C VAL A 189 13.11 -1.03 -8.33
N GLN A 190 12.95 -0.95 -7.00
CA GLN A 190 12.79 0.31 -6.27
C GLN A 190 13.86 0.43 -5.16
N LYS A 191 15.13 0.52 -5.55
CA LYS A 191 16.28 0.53 -4.62
C LYS A 191 16.22 1.62 -3.54
N ASN A 192 15.71 2.80 -3.88
CA ASN A 192 15.59 3.90 -2.92
C ASN A 192 14.50 3.61 -1.90
N LEU A 193 13.36 3.05 -2.34
CA LEU A 193 12.30 2.61 -1.43
C LEU A 193 12.79 1.49 -0.50
N SER A 194 13.56 0.51 -1.01
CA SER A 194 14.19 -0.52 -0.17
C SER A 194 15.10 0.09 0.90
N LYS A 195 15.88 1.12 0.58
CA LYS A 195 16.72 1.82 1.58
C LYS A 195 15.88 2.49 2.66
N THR A 196 14.79 3.16 2.28
CA THR A 196 13.87 3.79 3.23
C THR A 196 13.23 2.75 4.15
N LEU A 197 12.72 1.64 3.59
CA LEU A 197 12.17 0.55 4.38
C LEU A 197 13.19 -0.08 5.34
N LYS A 198 14.47 -0.21 4.92
CA LYS A 198 15.57 -0.67 5.78
C LYS A 198 15.87 0.28 6.94
N ILE A 199 15.67 1.58 6.77
CA ILE A 199 15.80 2.56 7.85
C ILE A 199 14.64 2.37 8.83
N LEU A 200 13.41 2.37 8.34
CA LEU A 200 12.21 2.16 9.16
C LEU A 200 12.24 0.84 9.95
N ALA A 201 12.83 -0.21 9.38
CA ALA A 201 12.94 -1.53 10.03
C ALA A 201 13.93 -1.58 11.21
N LYS A 202 14.66 -0.48 11.50
CA LYS A 202 15.66 -0.40 12.58
C LYS A 202 15.25 0.52 13.73
N GLU A 203 14.18 1.27 13.54
CA GLU A 203 13.62 2.15 14.58
C GLU A 203 12.84 1.33 15.63
#